data_7208fa89aeceed8edab75d215b9f27c0
#
_entry.id   7208fa89aeceed8edab75d215b9f27c0
#
_cell.length_a   1.000
_cell.length_b   1.000
_cell.length_c   1.000
_cell.angle_alpha   90.00
_cell.angle_beta   90.00
_cell.angle_gamma   90.00
#
_symmetry.space_group_name_H-M   'P 1'
#
loop_
_entity.id
_entity.type
_entity.pdbx_description
1 polymer ?
#
loop_
_entity_poly.entity_id
_entity_poly.type
_entity_poly.pdbx_seq_one_letter_code
_entity_poly.pdbx_strand_id
1 'polypeptide(L)'
;EIPTLCFREGYDHFTSCMVCMVKDRKTGRLLPACSARATEGMEIETQSEEVRAFRKSTLELLLSEHVGDCEAPCQRLCALHTEIPQIIRDLKAGQMEAAIANLRRDMALPGVLERLCSAPCEKGCRRGQVDESVSIKELMRHVADWDLRRAQPYVPPGLPPSGKGVATEIGRA
;
A
#
# COMPACT_ATOMS: atom_id res chain seq x y z
N GLU A 1 -13.01 25.03 4.21
CA GLU A 1 -12.55 23.66 4.52
C GLU A 1 -11.11 23.70 5.05
N ILE A 2 -10.79 22.91 6.09
CA ILE A 2 -9.45 22.83 6.66
C ILE A 2 -8.78 21.59 6.05
N PRO A 3 -7.63 21.72 5.37
CA PRO A 3 -6.93 20.57 4.82
C PRO A 3 -6.37 19.68 5.93
N THR A 4 -6.45 18.36 5.73
CA THR A 4 -5.89 17.36 6.65
C THR A 4 -5.09 16.33 5.86
N LEU A 5 -4.04 15.76 6.48
CA LEU A 5 -3.23 14.70 5.89
C LEU A 5 -3.17 13.45 6.79
N CYS A 6 -2.82 13.60 8.07
CA CYS A 6 -2.70 12.46 8.98
C CYS A 6 -4.01 12.12 9.71
N PHE A 7 -5.03 12.98 9.69
CA PHE A 7 -6.33 12.68 10.29
C PHE A 7 -7.11 11.68 9.44
N ARG A 8 -7.61 10.63 10.09
CA ARG A 8 -8.49 9.64 9.47
C ARG A 8 -9.56 9.23 10.46
N GLU A 9 -10.82 9.34 10.05
CA GLU A 9 -11.96 8.97 10.88
C GLU A 9 -11.93 7.47 11.23
N GLY A 10 -12.27 7.14 12.49
CA GLY A 10 -12.29 5.76 12.98
C GLY A 10 -10.94 5.18 13.41
N TYR A 11 -9.87 5.97 13.40
CA TYR A 11 -8.53 5.58 13.88
C TYR A 11 -8.07 6.47 15.03
N ASP A 12 -7.25 5.90 15.92
CA ASP A 12 -6.55 6.69 16.93
C ASP A 12 -5.73 7.78 16.25
N HIS A 13 -5.90 9.00 16.72
CA HIS A 13 -5.35 10.17 16.06
C HIS A 13 -4.16 10.74 16.81
N PHE A 14 -3.04 10.89 16.11
CA PHE A 14 -1.86 11.59 16.56
C PHE A 14 -1.59 12.78 15.65
N THR A 15 -1.57 13.98 16.23
CA THR A 15 -1.22 15.20 15.50
C THR A 15 0.25 15.16 15.11
N SER A 16 0.58 14.90 13.84
CA SER A 16 1.95 14.77 13.37
C SER A 16 2.26 15.59 12.13
N CYS A 17 1.36 15.65 11.14
CA CYS A 17 1.66 16.31 9.86
C CYS A 17 1.57 17.84 9.88
N MET A 18 0.89 18.46 10.83
CA MET A 18 0.70 19.92 10.98
C MET A 18 0.06 20.63 9.76
N VAL A 19 -0.49 19.89 8.78
CA VAL A 19 -1.13 20.48 7.59
C VAL A 19 -2.45 21.19 7.94
N CYS A 20 -3.12 20.74 9.01
CA CYS A 20 -4.40 21.32 9.46
C CYS A 20 -4.27 22.55 10.35
N MET A 21 -3.10 23.20 10.40
CA MET A 21 -2.90 24.37 11.24
C MET A 21 -3.86 25.51 10.90
N VAL A 22 -4.40 26.13 11.93
CA VAL A 22 -5.28 27.30 11.89
C VAL A 22 -4.80 28.33 12.89
N LYS A 23 -5.21 29.58 12.75
CA LYS A 23 -4.87 30.65 13.69
C LYS A 23 -6.10 31.04 14.50
N ASP A 24 -5.99 31.05 15.81
CA ASP A 24 -6.98 31.70 16.66
C ASP A 24 -6.72 33.20 16.69
N ARG A 25 -7.67 33.99 16.20
CA ARG A 25 -7.56 35.46 16.11
C ARG A 25 -7.47 36.14 17.45
N LYS A 26 -8.12 35.58 18.48
CA LYS A 26 -8.14 36.18 19.83
C LYS A 26 -6.81 36.02 20.56
N THR A 27 -6.23 34.85 20.45
CA THR A 27 -4.97 34.54 21.14
C THR A 27 -3.74 34.74 20.26
N GLY A 28 -3.91 34.86 18.94
CA GLY A 28 -2.82 34.91 17.96
C GLY A 28 -2.10 33.56 17.77
N ARG A 29 -2.54 32.49 18.41
CA ARG A 29 -1.83 31.19 18.41
C ARG A 29 -2.20 30.34 17.21
N LEU A 30 -1.22 29.64 16.69
CA LEU A 30 -1.43 28.57 15.71
C LEU A 30 -1.81 27.27 16.43
N LEU A 31 -2.85 26.59 15.95
CA LEU A 31 -3.39 25.38 16.55
C LEU A 31 -3.63 24.32 15.46
N PRO A 32 -3.34 23.04 15.74
CA PRO A 32 -3.71 21.94 14.83
C PRO A 32 -5.21 21.66 14.96
N ALA A 33 -5.98 21.95 13.91
CA ALA A 33 -7.45 21.82 13.94
C ALA A 33 -7.93 20.39 14.19
N CYS A 34 -7.16 19.37 13.80
CA CYS A 34 -7.52 17.97 13.99
C CYS A 34 -7.55 17.51 15.45
N SER A 35 -6.85 18.21 16.35
CA SER A 35 -6.80 17.88 17.79
C SER A 35 -7.24 19.02 18.70
N ALA A 36 -7.37 20.25 18.18
CA ALA A 36 -7.85 21.38 18.94
C ALA A 36 -9.34 21.24 19.25
N ARG A 37 -9.72 21.50 20.50
CA ARG A 37 -11.14 21.56 20.88
C ARG A 37 -11.69 22.95 20.63
N ALA A 38 -12.80 23.01 19.90
CA ALA A 38 -13.54 24.26 19.75
C ALA A 38 -14.12 24.72 21.10
N THR A 39 -13.92 25.97 21.42
CA THR A 39 -14.47 26.61 22.61
C THR A 39 -15.39 27.76 22.22
N GLU A 40 -16.32 28.09 23.09
CA GLU A 40 -17.27 29.18 22.84
C GLU A 40 -16.54 30.50 22.62
N GLY A 41 -16.94 31.22 21.58
CA GLY A 41 -16.32 32.48 21.21
C GLY A 41 -14.97 32.39 20.56
N MET A 42 -14.48 31.20 20.17
CA MET A 42 -13.25 31.02 19.42
C MET A 42 -13.38 31.57 17.99
N GLU A 43 -12.41 32.33 17.53
CA GLU A 43 -12.38 32.92 16.19
C GLU A 43 -11.24 32.35 15.37
N ILE A 44 -11.58 31.45 14.44
CA ILE A 44 -10.59 30.71 13.67
C ILE A 44 -10.37 31.31 12.28
N GLU A 45 -9.12 31.59 11.97
CA GLU A 45 -8.64 31.99 10.65
C GLU A 45 -7.91 30.82 9.97
N THR A 46 -8.37 30.48 8.77
CA THR A 46 -7.90 29.31 8.03
C THR A 46 -7.06 29.65 6.80
N GLN A 47 -7.04 30.91 6.40
CA GLN A 47 -6.48 31.35 5.11
C GLN A 47 -5.54 32.56 5.22
N SER A 48 -5.10 32.95 6.43
CA SER A 48 -4.13 34.04 6.56
C SER A 48 -2.81 33.66 5.86
N GLU A 49 -2.04 34.67 5.52
CA GLU A 49 -0.71 34.49 4.93
C GLU A 49 0.21 33.65 5.84
N GLU A 50 0.14 33.90 7.15
CA GLU A 50 0.90 33.15 8.15
C GLU A 50 0.50 31.65 8.18
N VAL A 51 -0.80 31.33 8.13
CA VAL A 51 -1.30 29.95 8.06
C VAL A 51 -0.85 29.28 6.78
N ARG A 52 -0.90 29.99 5.64
CA ARG A 52 -0.44 29.47 4.34
C ARG A 52 1.06 29.22 4.34
N ALA A 53 1.85 30.16 4.84
CA ALA A 53 3.30 30.03 4.95
C ALA A 53 3.68 28.84 5.83
N PHE A 54 3.02 28.68 6.98
CA PHE A 54 3.24 27.54 7.87
C PHE A 54 2.94 26.21 7.18
N ARG A 55 1.77 26.08 6.53
CA ARG A 55 1.41 24.87 5.79
C ARG A 55 2.38 24.56 4.65
N LYS A 56 2.84 25.59 3.93
CA LYS A 56 3.82 25.44 2.87
C LYS A 56 5.11 24.86 3.42
N SER A 57 5.68 25.47 4.47
CA SER A 57 6.92 24.98 5.09
C SER A 57 6.77 23.55 5.63
N THR A 58 5.61 23.24 6.21
CA THR A 58 5.32 21.88 6.67
C THR A 58 5.33 20.87 5.52
N LEU A 59 4.69 21.20 4.40
CA LEU A 59 4.67 20.32 3.22
C LEU A 59 6.07 20.21 2.59
N GLU A 60 6.83 21.29 2.54
CA GLU A 60 8.21 21.28 2.06
C GLU A 60 9.09 20.34 2.90
N LEU A 61 8.96 20.38 4.23
CA LEU A 61 9.66 19.47 5.13
C LEU A 61 9.25 18.00 4.94
N LEU A 62 7.95 17.73 4.86
CA LEU A 62 7.44 16.39 4.61
C LEU A 62 7.93 15.82 3.27
N LEU A 63 7.98 16.65 2.23
CA LEU A 63 8.44 16.26 0.90
C LEU A 63 9.96 16.13 0.82
N SER A 64 10.72 16.90 1.59
CA SER A 64 12.18 16.84 1.59
C SER A 64 12.73 15.50 2.10
N GLU A 65 12.00 14.85 3.01
CA GLU A 65 12.35 13.53 3.53
C GLU A 65 11.58 12.37 2.84
N HIS A 66 10.73 12.71 1.87
CA HIS A 66 9.92 11.71 1.19
C HIS A 66 10.76 10.91 0.20
N VAL A 67 10.97 9.65 0.49
CA VAL A 67 11.78 8.73 -0.34
C VAL A 67 11.08 8.21 -1.60
N GLY A 68 9.83 8.60 -1.83
CA GLY A 68 9.07 8.24 -3.03
C GLY A 68 8.61 6.76 -3.09
N ASP A 69 8.64 6.05 -1.99
CA ASP A 69 8.21 4.65 -1.92
C ASP A 69 6.69 4.51 -1.70
N CYS A 70 5.91 5.19 -2.51
CA CYS A 70 4.46 5.03 -2.51
C CYS A 70 4.05 3.61 -2.92
N GLU A 71 4.91 2.96 -3.69
CA GLU A 71 4.83 1.56 -4.07
C GLU A 71 6.01 0.80 -3.47
N ALA A 72 5.75 -0.34 -2.86
CA ALA A 72 6.81 -1.09 -2.16
C ALA A 72 7.94 -1.51 -3.12
N PRO A 73 9.22 -1.40 -2.73
CA PRO A 73 10.34 -1.82 -3.57
C PRO A 73 10.23 -3.26 -4.06
N CYS A 74 9.72 -4.16 -3.22
CA CYS A 74 9.49 -5.56 -3.60
C CYS A 74 8.47 -5.71 -4.75
N GLN A 75 7.42 -4.88 -4.78
CA GLN A 75 6.45 -4.85 -5.86
C GLN A 75 7.05 -4.27 -7.14
N ARG A 76 7.77 -3.14 -7.03
CA ARG A 76 8.43 -2.48 -8.18
C ARG A 76 9.49 -3.35 -8.85
N LEU A 77 10.21 -4.16 -8.08
CA LEU A 77 11.26 -5.05 -8.59
C LEU A 77 10.72 -6.38 -9.09
N CYS A 78 9.48 -6.72 -8.78
CA CYS A 78 8.80 -7.88 -9.32
C CYS A 78 8.48 -7.64 -10.81
N ALA A 79 8.92 -8.53 -11.71
CA ALA A 79 8.63 -8.42 -13.14
C ALA A 79 7.12 -8.48 -13.44
N LEU A 80 6.33 -9.06 -12.55
CA LEU A 80 4.87 -9.17 -12.66
C LEU A 80 4.14 -8.09 -11.84
N HIS A 81 4.86 -7.18 -11.18
CA HIS A 81 4.29 -6.15 -10.30
C HIS A 81 3.33 -6.70 -9.24
N THR A 82 3.57 -7.91 -8.78
CA THR A 82 2.71 -8.58 -7.79
C THR A 82 2.59 -7.76 -6.52
N GLU A 83 1.38 -7.61 -6.02
CA GLU A 83 1.08 -6.87 -4.78
C GLU A 83 1.55 -7.62 -3.51
N ILE A 84 2.85 -7.87 -3.43
CA ILE A 84 3.52 -8.62 -2.36
C ILE A 84 3.12 -8.13 -0.96
N PRO A 85 3.08 -6.81 -0.67
CA PRO A 85 2.68 -6.34 0.65
C PRO A 85 1.24 -6.73 1.04
N GLN A 86 0.31 -6.79 0.07
CA GLN A 86 -1.06 -7.22 0.34
C GLN A 86 -1.10 -8.71 0.68
N ILE A 87 -0.44 -9.53 -0.11
CA ILE A 87 -0.36 -10.98 0.12
C ILE A 87 0.24 -11.29 1.50
N ILE A 88 1.27 -10.56 1.92
CA ILE A 88 1.86 -10.72 3.27
C ILE A 88 0.87 -10.31 4.36
N ARG A 89 0.07 -9.26 4.16
CA ARG A 89 -0.99 -8.88 5.10
C ARG A 89 -2.08 -9.95 5.20
N ASP A 90 -2.49 -10.51 4.07
CA ASP A 90 -3.49 -11.60 4.03
C ASP A 90 -2.97 -12.84 4.76
N LEU A 91 -1.69 -13.21 4.54
CA LEU A 91 -1.03 -14.29 5.27
C LEU A 91 -1.00 -14.04 6.78
N LYS A 92 -0.63 -12.83 7.19
CA LYS A 92 -0.62 -12.43 8.61
C LYS A 92 -2.01 -12.53 9.25
N ALA A 93 -3.05 -12.23 8.48
CA ALA A 93 -4.45 -12.32 8.91
C ALA A 93 -5.02 -13.76 8.82
N GLY A 94 -4.23 -14.74 8.35
CA GLY A 94 -4.70 -16.11 8.12
C GLY A 94 -5.66 -16.28 6.93
N GLN A 95 -5.74 -15.25 6.07
CA GLN A 95 -6.67 -15.21 4.92
C GLN A 95 -6.02 -15.83 3.67
N MET A 96 -5.81 -17.14 3.69
CA MET A 96 -5.09 -17.87 2.63
C MET A 96 -5.79 -17.77 1.27
N GLU A 97 -7.14 -17.72 1.24
CA GLU A 97 -7.90 -17.57 0.00
C GLU A 97 -7.75 -16.18 -0.62
N ALA A 98 -7.69 -15.15 0.18
CA ALA A 98 -7.39 -13.79 -0.30
C ALA A 98 -5.95 -13.72 -0.81
N ALA A 99 -5.00 -14.33 -0.11
CA ALA A 99 -3.60 -14.39 -0.51
C ALA A 99 -3.41 -15.06 -1.88
N ILE A 100 -4.04 -16.23 -2.11
CA ILE A 100 -3.94 -16.92 -3.41
C ILE A 100 -4.68 -16.17 -4.53
N ALA A 101 -5.81 -15.54 -4.23
CA ALA A 101 -6.54 -14.72 -5.20
C ALA A 101 -5.70 -13.52 -5.66
N ASN A 102 -5.06 -12.82 -4.72
CA ASN A 102 -4.14 -11.72 -5.03
C ASN A 102 -2.90 -12.22 -5.78
N LEU A 103 -2.35 -13.35 -5.42
CA LEU A 103 -1.18 -13.94 -6.11
C LEU A 103 -1.51 -14.35 -7.55
N ARG A 104 -2.66 -15.02 -7.77
CA ARG A 104 -3.07 -15.48 -9.11
C ARG A 104 -3.63 -14.39 -10.00
N ARG A 105 -3.97 -13.24 -9.47
CA ARG A 105 -4.33 -12.08 -10.28
C ARG A 105 -3.16 -11.65 -11.19
N ASP A 106 -1.95 -11.67 -10.66
CA ASP A 106 -0.76 -11.16 -11.33
C ASP A 106 0.14 -12.30 -11.87
N MET A 107 0.00 -13.50 -11.32
CA MET A 107 0.86 -14.65 -11.61
C MET A 107 0.02 -15.90 -11.95
N ALA A 108 -0.01 -16.28 -13.22
CA ALA A 108 -0.84 -17.39 -13.70
C ALA A 108 -0.44 -18.76 -13.13
N LEU A 109 0.86 -19.00 -12.96
CA LEU A 109 1.41 -20.28 -12.50
C LEU A 109 2.34 -20.09 -11.29
N PRO A 110 1.82 -19.64 -10.12
CA PRO A 110 2.67 -19.28 -8.98
C PRO A 110 3.52 -20.46 -8.48
N GLY A 111 2.97 -21.67 -8.44
CA GLY A 111 3.70 -22.86 -8.02
C GLY A 111 4.94 -23.19 -8.86
N VAL A 112 4.97 -22.81 -10.12
CA VAL A 112 6.12 -22.99 -11.02
C VAL A 112 7.05 -21.81 -10.94
N LEU A 113 6.50 -20.59 -11.07
CA LEU A 113 7.30 -19.36 -11.15
C LEU A 113 8.07 -19.12 -9.86
N GLU A 114 7.48 -19.37 -8.69
CA GLU A 114 8.16 -19.21 -7.41
C GLU A 114 9.32 -20.20 -7.19
N ARG A 115 9.36 -21.29 -7.91
CA ARG A 115 10.52 -22.21 -7.88
C ARG A 115 11.67 -21.75 -8.77
N LEU A 116 11.37 -21.06 -9.85
CA LEU A 116 12.34 -20.60 -10.84
C LEU A 116 12.80 -19.16 -10.63
N CYS A 117 12.03 -18.37 -9.91
CA CYS A 117 12.27 -16.94 -9.70
C CYS A 117 13.61 -16.69 -8.97
N SER A 118 14.38 -15.71 -9.46
CA SER A 118 15.63 -15.26 -8.83
C SER A 118 15.43 -14.33 -7.63
N ALA A 119 14.18 -14.09 -7.23
CA ALA A 119 13.75 -13.27 -6.11
C ALA A 119 14.33 -11.83 -6.08
N PRO A 120 14.19 -11.04 -7.17
CA PRO A 120 14.67 -9.66 -7.16
C PRO A 120 13.98 -8.79 -6.08
N CYS A 121 12.75 -9.13 -5.72
CA CYS A 121 12.00 -8.49 -4.65
C CYS A 121 12.69 -8.58 -3.29
N GLU A 122 13.38 -9.68 -2.99
CA GLU A 122 14.13 -9.87 -1.75
C GLU A 122 15.41 -9.03 -1.74
N LYS A 123 16.09 -8.92 -2.88
CA LYS A 123 17.29 -8.07 -3.03
C LYS A 123 17.02 -6.59 -2.77
N GLY A 124 15.84 -6.12 -3.12
CA GLY A 124 15.40 -4.74 -2.89
C GLY A 124 14.58 -4.56 -1.63
N CYS A 125 14.46 -5.58 -0.79
CA CYS A 125 13.67 -5.50 0.43
C CYS A 125 14.32 -4.55 1.44
N ARG A 126 13.57 -3.50 1.87
CA ARG A 126 14.08 -2.54 2.85
C ARG A 126 14.39 -3.15 4.21
N ARG A 127 13.73 -4.24 4.55
CA ARG A 127 14.02 -4.97 5.79
C ARG A 127 15.49 -5.41 5.84
N GLY A 128 16.05 -5.79 4.69
CA GLY A 128 17.46 -6.18 4.57
C GLY A 128 18.48 -5.08 4.91
N GLN A 129 18.03 -3.81 5.05
CA GLN A 129 18.88 -2.71 5.54
C GLN A 129 18.93 -2.65 7.08
N VAL A 130 18.03 -3.36 7.76
CA VAL A 130 17.93 -3.38 9.23
C VAL A 130 18.47 -4.69 9.79
N ASP A 131 18.05 -5.80 9.21
CA ASP A 131 18.47 -7.16 9.58
C ASP A 131 18.49 -8.07 8.34
N GLU A 132 17.47 -8.90 8.11
CA GLU A 132 17.39 -9.80 6.97
C GLU A 132 16.19 -9.45 6.09
N SER A 133 16.33 -9.66 4.78
CA SER A 133 15.22 -9.50 3.86
C SER A 133 14.10 -10.50 4.17
N VAL A 134 12.86 -10.09 3.94
CA VAL A 134 11.72 -11.02 4.05
C VAL A 134 11.87 -12.11 2.99
N SER A 135 11.71 -13.37 3.37
CA SER A 135 11.71 -14.53 2.46
C SER A 135 10.45 -14.56 1.59
N ILE A 136 10.31 -13.57 0.71
CA ILE A 136 9.10 -13.31 -0.08
C ILE A 136 8.78 -14.49 -0.99
N LYS A 137 9.78 -15.00 -1.68
CA LYS A 137 9.66 -16.15 -2.58
C LYS A 137 9.08 -17.37 -1.85
N GLU A 138 9.59 -17.68 -0.67
CA GLU A 138 9.12 -18.81 0.10
C GLU A 138 7.68 -18.62 0.63
N LEU A 139 7.32 -17.40 1.00
CA LEU A 139 5.95 -17.08 1.38
C LEU A 139 4.97 -17.25 0.21
N MET A 140 5.33 -16.74 -0.99
CA MET A 140 4.50 -16.91 -2.19
C MET A 140 4.39 -18.38 -2.57
N ARG A 141 5.50 -19.13 -2.48
CA ARG A 141 5.50 -20.59 -2.70
C ARG A 141 4.61 -21.31 -1.71
N HIS A 142 4.63 -20.92 -0.43
CA HIS A 142 3.75 -21.50 0.58
C HIS A 142 2.28 -21.34 0.22
N VAL A 143 1.87 -20.13 -0.21
CA VAL A 143 0.50 -19.85 -0.68
C VAL A 143 0.12 -20.72 -1.86
N ALA A 144 1.01 -20.81 -2.85
CA ALA A 144 0.78 -21.61 -4.05
C ALA A 144 0.68 -23.10 -3.74
N ASP A 145 1.57 -23.64 -2.90
CA ASP A 145 1.59 -25.04 -2.50
C ASP A 145 0.38 -25.41 -1.62
N TRP A 146 -0.07 -24.48 -0.78
CA TRP A 146 -1.31 -24.65 -0.02
C TRP A 146 -2.52 -24.79 -0.95
N ASP A 147 -2.63 -23.93 -1.96
CA ASP A 147 -3.72 -23.97 -2.93
C ASP A 147 -3.73 -25.27 -3.75
N LEU A 148 -2.55 -25.70 -4.21
CA LEU A 148 -2.40 -26.93 -4.99
C LEU A 148 -2.78 -28.21 -4.22
N ARG A 149 -2.75 -28.20 -2.88
CA ARG A 149 -3.16 -29.33 -2.04
C ARG A 149 -4.66 -29.40 -1.79
N ARG A 150 -5.40 -28.36 -2.18
CA ARG A 150 -6.86 -28.32 -2.01
C ARG A 150 -7.54 -29.24 -3.02
N ALA A 151 -8.68 -29.79 -2.65
CA ALA A 151 -9.51 -30.56 -3.56
C ALA A 151 -9.99 -29.73 -4.76
N GLN A 152 -10.15 -28.43 -4.55
CA GLN A 152 -10.51 -27.46 -5.59
C GLN A 152 -9.56 -26.25 -5.47
N PRO A 153 -8.47 -26.21 -6.24
CA PRO A 153 -7.59 -25.04 -6.32
C PRO A 153 -8.34 -23.80 -6.80
N TYR A 154 -7.90 -22.63 -6.36
CA TYR A 154 -8.48 -21.36 -6.77
C TYR A 154 -8.31 -21.14 -8.28
N VAL A 155 -9.40 -20.84 -8.94
CA VAL A 155 -9.42 -20.45 -10.36
C VAL A 155 -9.89 -18.99 -10.43
N PRO A 156 -9.08 -18.06 -10.99
CA PRO A 156 -9.52 -16.69 -11.18
C PRO A 156 -10.81 -16.63 -12.02
N PRO A 157 -11.73 -15.70 -11.73
CA PRO A 157 -12.93 -15.54 -12.54
C PRO A 157 -12.52 -15.22 -13.98
N GLY A 158 -13.10 -15.95 -14.92
CA GLY A 158 -12.87 -15.73 -16.34
C GLY A 158 -13.40 -14.37 -16.79
N LEU A 159 -12.69 -13.73 -17.71
CA LEU A 159 -13.23 -12.57 -18.42
C LEU A 159 -14.40 -13.00 -19.32
N PRO A 160 -15.37 -12.11 -19.58
CA PRO A 160 -16.44 -12.41 -20.52
C PRO A 160 -15.84 -12.79 -21.89
N PRO A 161 -16.50 -13.72 -22.63
CA PRO A 161 -15.99 -14.18 -23.92
C PRO A 161 -15.71 -13.00 -24.87
N SER A 162 -14.50 -12.92 -25.38
CA SER A 162 -14.10 -11.85 -26.31
C SER A 162 -14.63 -12.02 -27.72
N GLY A 163 -15.28 -13.15 -28.01
CA GLY A 163 -15.69 -13.55 -29.38
C GLY A 163 -14.54 -13.93 -30.31
N LYS A 164 -13.29 -13.89 -29.82
CA LYS A 164 -12.13 -14.27 -30.60
C LYS A 164 -11.87 -15.78 -30.44
N GLY A 165 -11.71 -16.47 -31.55
CA GLY A 165 -11.28 -17.87 -31.56
C GLY A 165 -9.81 -17.97 -31.13
N VAL A 166 -9.50 -18.92 -30.25
CA VAL A 166 -8.11 -19.29 -29.91
C VAL A 166 -7.84 -20.65 -30.56
N ALA A 167 -6.77 -20.75 -31.34
CA ALA A 167 -6.33 -22.02 -31.86
C ALA A 167 -5.82 -22.91 -30.72
N THR A 168 -6.51 -24.02 -30.47
CA THR A 168 -6.16 -24.98 -29.40
C THR A 168 -5.36 -26.17 -29.91
N GLU A 169 -5.14 -26.28 -31.23
CA GLU A 169 -4.33 -27.35 -31.85
C GLU A 169 -3.01 -26.78 -32.33
N ILE A 170 -1.92 -27.26 -31.74
CA ILE A 170 -0.60 -27.21 -32.37
C ILE A 170 -0.57 -28.42 -33.28
N GLY A 171 -0.61 -28.17 -34.62
CA GLY A 171 -0.58 -29.23 -35.61
C GLY A 171 0.58 -30.18 -35.36
N ARG A 172 0.29 -31.46 -35.31
CA ARG A 172 1.34 -32.49 -35.39
C ARG A 172 2.00 -32.38 -36.76
N ALA A 173 3.29 -32.07 -36.79
CA ALA A 173 4.12 -32.26 -37.98
C ALA A 173 4.36 -33.74 -38.22
#